data_7a4f51975c00103c08924542efeb1a05
#
_entry.id   7a4f51975c00103c08924542efeb1a05
#
_cell.length_a   1.000
_cell.length_b   1.000
_cell.length_c   1.000
_cell.angle_alpha   90.00
_cell.angle_beta   90.00
_cell.angle_gamma   90.00
#
_symmetry.space_group_name_H-M   'P 1'
#
loop_
_entity.id
_entity.type
_entity.pdbx_description
1 polymer ?
#
loop_
_entity_poly.entity_id
_entity_poly.type
_entity_poly.pdbx_seq_one_letter_code
_entity_poly.pdbx_strand_id
1 'polypeptide(L)'
;DVPQTSNLKKNLELLTRYCGKLKIIFLPQVLNLEDELVRCTDVRTAMELTKSGSVKNFKTDFCKMKAKDCRSMLERHKLDYARLWMAKAPEAFNFVENNSFQIKTL
;
A
#
# COMPACT_ATOMS: atom_id res chain seq x y z
N ASP A 1 -13.78 -10.37 -9.39
CA ASP A 1 -14.62 -10.01 -10.50
C ASP A 1 -13.87 -10.17 -11.82
N VAL A 2 -14.38 -11.05 -12.70
CA VAL A 2 -13.71 -11.44 -13.95
C VAL A 2 -13.46 -10.25 -14.89
N PRO A 3 -14.43 -9.36 -15.17
CA PRO A 3 -14.18 -8.22 -16.07
C PRO A 3 -13.10 -7.27 -15.55
N GLN A 4 -13.10 -6.99 -14.24
CA GLN A 4 -12.08 -6.12 -13.63
C GLN A 4 -10.71 -6.77 -13.68
N THR A 5 -10.64 -8.08 -13.40
CA THR A 5 -9.40 -8.84 -13.44
C THR A 5 -8.81 -8.83 -14.85
N SER A 6 -9.63 -9.05 -15.87
CA SER A 6 -9.19 -9.05 -17.27
C SER A 6 -8.66 -7.70 -17.70
N ASN A 7 -9.34 -6.61 -17.31
CA ASN A 7 -8.89 -5.25 -17.65
C ASN A 7 -7.58 -4.92 -16.98
N LEU A 8 -7.41 -5.27 -15.69
CA LEU A 8 -6.17 -5.04 -14.98
C LEU A 8 -5.02 -5.79 -15.62
N LYS A 9 -5.21 -7.07 -15.92
CA LYS A 9 -4.18 -7.89 -16.55
C LYS A 9 -3.74 -7.31 -17.88
N LYS A 10 -4.71 -6.91 -18.72
CA LYS A 10 -4.44 -6.30 -20.03
C LYS A 10 -3.68 -5.00 -19.88
N ASN A 11 -4.06 -4.15 -18.92
CA ASN A 11 -3.40 -2.87 -18.68
C ASN A 11 -1.97 -3.08 -18.19
N LEU A 12 -1.70 -4.07 -17.35
CA LEU A 12 -0.35 -4.39 -16.89
C LEU A 12 0.52 -4.88 -18.05
N GLU A 13 -0.04 -5.69 -18.94
CA GLU A 13 0.68 -6.16 -20.14
C GLU A 13 1.06 -4.99 -21.06
N LEU A 14 0.12 -4.04 -21.26
CA LEU A 14 0.38 -2.86 -22.06
C LEU A 14 1.44 -1.97 -21.43
N LEU A 15 1.36 -1.75 -20.11
CA LEU A 15 2.34 -0.96 -19.37
C LEU A 15 3.74 -1.56 -19.52
N THR A 16 3.86 -2.86 -19.32
CA THR A 16 5.13 -3.57 -19.45
C THR A 16 5.70 -3.44 -20.86
N ARG A 17 4.85 -3.53 -21.87
CA ARG A 17 5.26 -3.41 -23.27
C ARG A 17 5.81 -2.02 -23.59
N TYR A 18 5.12 -0.96 -23.15
CA TYR A 18 5.53 0.42 -23.44
C TYR A 18 6.70 0.88 -22.58
N CYS A 19 6.86 0.32 -21.38
CA CYS A 19 7.89 0.70 -20.43
C CYS A 19 9.02 -0.34 -20.34
N GLY A 20 9.16 -1.20 -21.35
CA GLY A 20 10.01 -2.39 -21.29
C GLY A 20 11.48 -2.15 -20.97
N LYS A 21 12.00 -0.94 -21.22
CA LYS A 21 13.39 -0.60 -20.88
C LYS A 21 13.50 0.10 -19.52
N LEU A 22 12.37 0.46 -18.92
CA LEU A 22 12.34 1.09 -17.61
C LEU A 22 12.03 0.04 -16.56
N LYS A 23 12.66 0.19 -15.40
CA LYS A 23 12.36 -0.69 -14.27
C LYS A 23 11.02 -0.29 -13.67
N ILE A 24 10.09 -1.24 -13.64
CA ILE A 24 8.78 -1.05 -13.03
C ILE A 24 8.77 -1.78 -11.68
N ILE A 25 8.34 -1.08 -10.63
CA ILE A 25 8.23 -1.65 -9.30
C ILE A 25 6.75 -1.69 -8.93
N PHE A 26 6.21 -2.88 -8.69
CA PHE A 26 4.81 -3.08 -8.35
C PHE A 26 4.65 -3.15 -6.83
N LEU A 27 3.81 -2.27 -6.30
CA LEU A 27 3.48 -2.21 -4.87
C LEU A 27 1.99 -2.47 -4.70
N PRO A 28 1.58 -3.74 -4.62
CA PRO A 28 0.16 -4.07 -4.53
C PRO A 28 -0.43 -3.68 -3.17
N GLN A 29 -1.54 -2.98 -3.21
CA GLN A 29 -2.32 -2.63 -2.04
C GLN A 29 -3.65 -3.37 -2.14
N VAL A 30 -3.85 -4.37 -1.30
CA VAL A 30 -4.96 -5.31 -1.46
C VAL A 30 -6.31 -4.69 -1.18
N LEU A 31 -6.45 -3.96 -0.08
CA LEU A 31 -7.70 -3.26 0.26
C LEU A 31 -7.53 -1.76 0.12
N ASN A 32 -6.85 -1.15 1.06
CA ASN A 32 -6.62 0.29 1.08
C ASN A 32 -5.43 0.61 1.98
N LEU A 33 -5.04 1.87 2.00
CA LEU A 33 -3.91 2.31 2.82
C LEU A 33 -4.18 2.11 4.30
N GLU A 34 -5.40 2.37 4.75
CA GLU A 34 -5.77 2.20 6.15
C GLU A 34 -5.54 0.76 6.62
N ASP A 35 -5.91 -0.21 5.81
CA ASP A 35 -5.69 -1.63 6.11
C ASP A 35 -4.20 -1.95 6.20
N GLU A 36 -3.40 -1.44 5.26
CA GLU A 36 -1.95 -1.64 5.27
C GLU A 36 -1.33 -1.09 6.56
N LEU A 37 -1.74 0.09 6.98
CA LEU A 37 -1.20 0.71 8.20
C LEU A 37 -1.60 -0.05 9.46
N VAL A 38 -2.82 -0.57 9.52
CA VAL A 38 -3.26 -1.40 10.65
C VAL A 38 -2.42 -2.67 10.74
N ARG A 39 -2.12 -3.30 9.63
CA ARG A 39 -1.33 -4.54 9.63
C ARG A 39 0.10 -4.37 10.06
N CYS A 40 0.71 -3.23 9.75
CA CYS A 40 2.12 -3.04 10.00
C CYS A 40 2.43 -2.18 11.22
N THR A 41 1.41 -1.79 12.00
CA THR A 41 1.58 -1.02 13.24
C THR A 41 0.83 -1.69 14.39
N ASP A 42 0.84 -1.05 15.56
CA ASP A 42 0.16 -1.57 16.75
C ASP A 42 -1.27 -1.07 16.94
N VAL A 43 -1.79 -0.28 15.97
CA VAL A 43 -3.13 0.30 16.12
C VAL A 43 -4.23 -0.68 15.67
N ARG A 44 -5.43 -0.49 16.19
CA ARG A 44 -6.61 -1.26 15.78
C ARG A 44 -7.34 -0.63 14.61
N THR A 45 -7.25 0.70 14.50
CA THR A 45 -7.81 1.45 13.38
C THR A 45 -6.81 2.51 12.94
N ALA A 46 -6.80 2.84 11.66
CA ALA A 46 -5.89 3.86 11.13
C ALA A 46 -6.12 5.23 11.75
N MET A 47 -7.35 5.51 12.19
CA MET A 47 -7.70 6.78 12.85
C MET A 47 -6.90 7.03 14.11
N GLU A 48 -6.45 5.98 14.80
CA GLU A 48 -5.62 6.14 16.00
C GLU A 48 -4.26 6.76 15.70
N LEU A 49 -3.76 6.59 14.47
CA LEU A 49 -2.46 7.15 14.08
C LEU A 49 -2.47 8.68 14.09
N THR A 50 -3.55 9.27 13.64
CA THR A 50 -3.69 10.73 13.53
C THR A 50 -4.65 11.31 14.57
N LYS A 51 -5.20 10.46 15.43
CA LYS A 51 -6.22 10.85 16.42
C LYS A 51 -7.44 11.50 15.76
N SER A 52 -7.83 10.97 14.61
CA SER A 52 -8.94 11.47 13.82
C SER A 52 -10.26 10.85 14.25
N GLY A 53 -11.37 11.58 14.07
CA GLY A 53 -12.70 11.12 14.46
C GLY A 53 -13.40 10.26 13.43
N SER A 54 -12.88 10.18 12.20
CA SER A 54 -13.49 9.41 11.11
C SER A 54 -12.42 9.02 10.09
N VAL A 55 -12.77 8.06 9.22
CA VAL A 55 -11.88 7.65 8.11
C VAL A 55 -11.61 8.83 7.17
N LYS A 56 -12.64 9.62 6.89
CA LYS A 56 -12.49 10.82 6.05
C LYS A 56 -11.50 11.80 6.65
N ASN A 57 -11.61 12.06 7.94
CA ASN A 57 -10.70 12.96 8.64
C ASN A 57 -9.29 12.39 8.69
N PHE A 58 -9.16 11.07 8.88
CA PHE A 58 -7.85 10.41 8.84
C PHE A 58 -7.16 10.67 7.50
N LYS A 59 -7.86 10.49 6.39
CA LYS A 59 -7.27 10.71 5.06
C LYS A 59 -6.78 12.14 4.89
N THR A 60 -7.57 13.10 5.31
CA THR A 60 -7.21 14.52 5.26
C THR A 60 -5.99 14.80 6.14
N ASP A 61 -6.03 14.33 7.39
CA ASP A 61 -4.96 14.58 8.36
C ASP A 61 -3.65 13.91 7.94
N PHE A 62 -3.72 12.67 7.47
CA PHE A 62 -2.56 11.93 7.01
C PHE A 62 -1.89 12.60 5.81
N CYS A 63 -2.70 13.05 4.83
CA CYS A 63 -2.17 13.70 3.63
C CYS A 63 -1.53 15.06 3.91
N LYS A 64 -1.88 15.71 5.02
CA LYS A 64 -1.29 16.99 5.42
C LYS A 64 0.02 16.83 6.19
N MET A 65 0.34 15.64 6.65
CA MET A 65 1.54 15.41 7.44
C MET A 65 2.80 15.56 6.59
N LYS A 66 3.82 16.20 7.17
CA LYS A 66 5.14 16.22 6.57
C LYS A 66 5.76 14.82 6.68
N ALA A 67 6.61 14.46 5.74
CA ALA A 67 7.25 13.13 5.74
C ALA A 67 7.94 12.81 7.07
N LYS A 68 8.63 13.78 7.65
CA LYS A 68 9.31 13.61 8.93
C LYS A 68 8.33 13.28 10.06
N ASP A 69 7.22 13.98 10.12
CA ASP A 69 6.22 13.78 11.17
C ASP A 69 5.50 12.45 10.98
N CYS A 70 5.20 12.09 9.74
CA CYS A 70 4.60 10.81 9.39
C CYS A 70 5.51 9.65 9.83
N ARG A 71 6.79 9.74 9.53
CA ARG A 71 7.77 8.74 9.92
C ARG A 71 7.84 8.59 11.44
N SER A 72 7.93 9.71 12.16
CA SER A 72 7.99 9.68 13.62
C SER A 72 6.72 9.06 14.23
N MET A 73 5.56 9.40 13.68
CA MET A 73 4.29 8.84 14.14
C MET A 73 4.23 7.33 13.91
N LEU A 74 4.62 6.85 12.75
CA LEU A 74 4.63 5.43 12.43
C LEU A 74 5.62 4.67 13.31
N GLU A 75 6.80 5.22 13.57
CA GLU A 75 7.80 4.61 14.45
C GLU A 75 7.27 4.48 15.88
N ARG A 76 6.57 5.50 16.39
CA ARG A 76 5.95 5.43 17.72
C ARG A 76 4.90 4.32 17.81
N HIS A 77 4.25 3.98 16.71
CA HIS A 77 3.26 2.92 16.66
C HIS A 77 3.85 1.59 16.19
N LYS A 78 5.15 1.40 16.37
CA LYS A 78 5.85 0.13 16.14
C LYS A 78 5.74 -0.36 14.70
N LEU A 79 5.93 0.56 13.74
CA LEU A 79 5.91 0.21 12.33
C LEU A 79 6.83 -0.98 12.03
N ASP A 80 6.25 -2.04 11.49
CA ASP A 80 7.00 -3.16 10.96
C ASP A 80 7.04 -3.02 9.43
N TYR A 81 8.11 -2.45 8.93
CA TYR A 81 8.27 -2.16 7.51
C TYR A 81 8.18 -3.43 6.65
N ALA A 82 8.64 -4.56 7.17
CA ALA A 82 8.62 -5.82 6.42
C ALA A 82 7.20 -6.29 6.10
N ARG A 83 6.21 -5.88 6.89
CA ARG A 83 4.80 -6.27 6.70
C ARG A 83 4.04 -5.36 5.75
N LEU A 84 4.57 -4.18 5.44
CA LEU A 84 3.92 -3.23 4.55
C LEU A 84 3.85 -3.82 3.13
N TRP A 85 2.68 -3.76 2.52
CA TRP A 85 2.36 -4.31 1.20
C TRP A 85 2.52 -5.82 1.08
N MET A 86 2.44 -6.55 2.17
CA MET A 86 2.59 -8.02 2.18
C MET A 86 1.26 -8.74 2.35
N ALA A 87 0.13 -8.06 2.21
CA ALA A 87 -1.18 -8.70 2.25
C ALA A 87 -1.31 -9.68 1.09
N LYS A 88 -1.89 -10.85 1.36
CA LYS A 88 -2.12 -11.85 0.33
C LYS A 88 -3.22 -11.35 -0.61
N ALA A 89 -2.93 -11.27 -1.90
CA ALA A 89 -3.91 -10.91 -2.90
C ALA A 89 -4.97 -12.01 -3.06
N PRO A 90 -6.22 -11.65 -3.41
CA PRO A 90 -7.21 -12.65 -3.78
C PRO A 90 -6.69 -13.51 -4.95
N GLU A 91 -7.09 -14.77 -4.98
CA GLU A 91 -6.59 -15.71 -5.99
C GLU A 91 -6.78 -15.23 -7.42
N ALA A 92 -7.88 -14.54 -7.71
CA ALA A 92 -8.15 -13.98 -9.03
C ALA A 92 -7.10 -12.95 -9.48
N PHE A 93 -6.31 -12.39 -8.55
CA PHE A 93 -5.27 -11.39 -8.83
C PHE A 93 -3.86 -11.94 -8.62
N ASN A 94 -3.69 -13.26 -8.63
CA ASN A 94 -2.39 -13.89 -8.38
C ASN A 94 -1.34 -13.57 -9.45
N PHE A 95 -1.75 -13.03 -10.60
CA PHE A 95 -0.85 -12.60 -11.66
C PHE A 95 -0.15 -11.27 -11.37
N VAL A 96 -0.58 -10.54 -10.34
CA VAL A 96 0.02 -9.25 -9.97
C VAL A 96 1.29 -9.50 -9.17
N GLU A 97 2.40 -8.95 -9.64
CA GLU A 97 3.69 -9.06 -8.96
C GLU A 97 3.73 -8.15 -7.72
N ASN A 98 4.53 -8.55 -6.74
CA ASN A 98 4.81 -7.73 -5.56
C ASN A 98 6.32 -7.49 -5.50
N ASN A 99 6.73 -6.26 -5.79
CA ASN A 99 8.13 -5.86 -5.78
C ASN A 99 8.48 -4.97 -4.58
N SER A 100 7.66 -4.97 -3.54
CA SER A 100 7.87 -4.13 -2.35
C SER A 100 9.23 -4.37 -1.69
N PHE A 101 9.75 -5.58 -1.78
CA PHE A 101 11.08 -5.91 -1.28
C PHE A 101 12.16 -4.99 -1.84
N GLN A 102 12.08 -4.65 -3.12
CA GLN A 102 13.07 -3.79 -3.78
C GLN A 102 13.10 -2.38 -3.19
N ILE A 103 11.95 -1.86 -2.78
CA ILE A 103 11.87 -0.55 -2.12
C ILE A 103 12.38 -0.65 -0.68
N LYS A 104 12.03 -1.73 0.03
CA LYS A 104 12.37 -1.91 1.44
C LYS A 104 13.86 -2.09 1.69
N THR A 105 14.61 -2.48 0.68
CA THR A 105 16.06 -2.72 0.80
C THR A 105 16.91 -1.53 0.33
N LEU A 106 16.29 -0.43 -0.03
CA LEU A 106 17.02 0.78 -0.44
C LEU A 106 17.72 1.49 0.78
#